data_6b71c13f7ca206835efb38e637ae2f9e
#
_entry.id   6b71c13f7ca206835efb38e637ae2f9e
#
_cell.length_a   1.000
_cell.length_b   1.000
_cell.length_c   1.000
_cell.angle_alpha   90.00
_cell.angle_beta   90.00
_cell.angle_gamma   90.00
#
_symmetry.space_group_name_H-M   'P 1'
#
loop_
_entity.id
_entity.type
_entity.pdbx_description
1 polymer ?
#
loop_
_entity_poly.entity_id
_entity_poly.type
_entity_poly.pdbx_seq_one_letter_code
_entity_poly.pdbx_strand_id
1 'polypeptide(L)'
;MKQILTEWRKYIAEEDNLEQNIYSFDFDNTLIRYHTLEDGDVEYLGPHEENIAILKRLAEEGNKVIIVTSRSKLKKKMPWDNAPTPEEAIQEFNLPVEEVYYTFGDLKSDKLLELGVSKHWDDDEEEVAAAEAAGIEAVFVPVKDDVTT
;
A
#
# COMPACT_ATOMS: atom_id res chain seq x y z
N MET A 1 5.65 -18.28 -30.73
CA MET A 1 6.14 -18.25 -30.78
C MET A 1 6.72 -18.41 -30.72
N LYS A 2 6.44 -17.88 -29.86
CA LYS A 2 7.06 -17.55 -29.64
C LYS A 2 7.76 -17.53 -29.97
N GLN A 3 7.70 -17.24 -30.02
CA GLN A 3 8.24 -16.73 -30.12
C GLN A 3 8.11 -16.66 -30.72
N ILE A 4 8.15 -17.22 -31.65
CA ILE A 4 7.46 -16.71 -31.91
C ILE A 4 6.66 -16.92 -31.64
N LEU A 5 6.43 -18.06 -32.69
CA LEU A 5 5.79 -17.92 -31.58
C LEU A 5 6.57 -17.73 -30.44
N THR A 6 7.72 -18.11 -30.50
CA THR A 6 8.49 -17.65 -29.41
C THR A 6 8.65 -16.15 -29.46
N GLU A 7 9.03 -15.64 -30.58
CA GLU A 7 9.06 -14.19 -30.72
C GLU A 7 7.68 -13.60 -30.55
N TRP A 8 6.72 -14.25 -31.15
CA TRP A 8 5.36 -13.81 -31.04
C TRP A 8 4.86 -13.89 -29.61
N ARG A 9 5.16 -14.97 -28.93
CA ARG A 9 4.73 -15.15 -27.57
C ARG A 9 5.42 -14.15 -26.64
N LYS A 10 6.66 -13.89 -26.88
CA LYS A 10 7.37 -12.88 -26.13
C LYS A 10 6.72 -11.50 -26.32
N TYR A 11 6.31 -11.22 -27.53
CA TYR A 11 5.67 -9.96 -27.84
C TYR A 11 4.36 -9.81 -27.06
N ILE A 12 3.57 -10.86 -27.01
CA ILE A 12 2.33 -10.85 -26.28
C ILE A 12 2.59 -10.67 -24.79
N ALA A 13 3.58 -11.36 -24.26
CA ALA A 13 3.93 -11.23 -22.86
C ALA A 13 4.36 -9.81 -22.53
N GLU A 14 5.07 -9.17 -23.42
CA GLU A 14 5.47 -7.79 -23.18
C GLU A 14 4.26 -6.86 -23.18
N GLU A 15 3.29 -7.10 -24.01
CA GLU A 15 2.07 -6.33 -23.99
C GLU A 15 1.35 -6.49 -22.67
N ASP A 16 1.26 -7.71 -22.18
CA ASP A 16 0.62 -7.95 -20.89
C ASP A 16 1.35 -7.22 -19.78
N ASN A 17 2.68 -7.22 -19.83
CA ASN A 17 3.46 -6.51 -18.84
C ASN A 17 3.26 -5.01 -18.90
N LEU A 18 3.09 -4.49 -20.11
CA LEU A 18 2.84 -3.05 -20.28
C LEU A 18 1.50 -2.65 -19.67
N GLU A 19 0.57 -3.61 -19.60
CA GLU A 19 -0.73 -3.34 -19.01
C GLU A 19 -0.76 -3.60 -17.51
N GLN A 20 0.30 -4.16 -16.95
CA GLN A 20 0.36 -4.38 -15.53
C GLN A 20 0.56 -3.07 -14.80
N ASN A 21 -0.32 -2.79 -13.88
CA ASN A 21 -0.21 -1.59 -13.06
C ASN A 21 0.50 -1.89 -11.77
N ILE A 22 1.07 -0.85 -11.18
CA ILE A 22 1.67 -0.94 -9.86
C ILE A 22 0.80 -0.12 -8.92
N TYR A 23 0.26 -0.78 -7.92
CA TYR A 23 -0.61 -0.14 -6.94
C TYR A 23 0.09 -0.15 -5.59
N SER A 24 0.02 0.97 -4.88
CA SER A 24 0.67 1.09 -3.59
C SER A 24 -0.34 1.43 -2.51
N PHE A 25 -0.10 0.91 -1.32
CA PHE A 25 -0.93 1.19 -0.17
C PHE A 25 -0.04 1.72 0.94
N ASP A 26 -0.50 2.77 1.61
CA ASP A 26 0.05 3.14 2.90
C ASP A 26 -0.27 2.01 3.89
N PHE A 27 0.40 2.00 5.03
CA PHE A 27 0.23 0.93 5.98
C PHE A 27 -0.66 1.33 7.16
N ASP A 28 -0.20 2.30 7.95
CA ASP A 28 -0.94 2.71 9.15
C ASP A 28 -2.24 3.39 8.77
N ASN A 29 -3.35 2.94 9.35
CA ASN A 29 -4.70 3.43 9.09
C ASN A 29 -5.17 3.25 7.64
N THR A 30 -4.44 2.45 6.87
CA THR A 30 -4.83 2.09 5.52
C THR A 30 -5.00 0.59 5.40
N LEU A 31 -4.03 -0.19 5.84
CA LEU A 31 -4.12 -1.65 5.85
C LEU A 31 -4.36 -2.20 7.25
N ILE A 32 -3.96 -1.47 8.27
CA ILE A 32 -4.29 -1.79 9.66
C ILE A 32 -4.96 -0.56 10.27
N ARG A 33 -5.65 -0.75 11.37
CA ARG A 33 -6.46 0.31 11.95
C ARG A 33 -6.07 0.59 13.38
N TYR A 34 -6.17 1.84 13.76
CA TYR A 34 -5.92 2.31 15.13
C TYR A 34 -7.07 3.15 15.61
N HIS A 35 -7.20 3.22 16.93
CA HIS A 35 -8.13 4.11 17.59
C HIS A 35 -7.35 4.99 18.56
N THR A 36 -7.59 6.29 18.50
CA THR A 36 -6.95 7.22 19.44
C THR A 36 -7.90 7.44 20.61
N LEU A 37 -7.42 7.12 21.80
CA LEU A 37 -8.20 7.25 23.03
C LEU A 37 -8.21 8.70 23.52
N GLU A 38 -9.09 8.99 24.47
CA GLU A 38 -9.25 10.35 24.98
C GLU A 38 -7.95 10.90 25.57
N ASP A 39 -7.16 10.05 26.17
CA ASP A 39 -5.88 10.48 26.78
C ASP A 39 -4.74 10.58 25.78
N GLY A 40 -5.03 10.36 24.49
CA GLY A 40 -4.03 10.42 23.45
C GLY A 40 -3.33 9.11 23.16
N ASP A 41 -3.60 8.09 23.96
CA ASP A 41 -3.04 6.77 23.66
C ASP A 41 -3.65 6.20 22.40
N VAL A 42 -2.93 5.26 21.80
CA VAL A 42 -3.35 4.65 20.53
C VAL A 42 -3.56 3.15 20.76
N GLU A 43 -4.67 2.64 20.28
CA GLU A 43 -5.02 1.24 20.40
C GLU A 43 -5.11 0.62 19.00
N TYR A 44 -4.46 -0.53 18.85
CA TYR A 44 -4.51 -1.26 17.58
C TYR A 44 -5.84 -2.02 17.50
N LEU A 45 -6.54 -1.85 16.37
CA LEU A 45 -7.86 -2.45 16.19
C LEU A 45 -7.87 -3.65 15.22
N GLY A 46 -6.76 -3.94 14.58
CA GLY A 46 -6.72 -5.06 13.65
C GLY A 46 -6.62 -4.63 12.19
N PRO A 47 -6.77 -5.58 11.27
CA PRO A 47 -6.62 -5.26 9.84
C PRO A 47 -7.79 -4.44 9.34
N HIS A 48 -7.51 -3.64 8.30
CA HIS A 48 -8.55 -2.90 7.57
C HIS A 48 -9.05 -3.85 6.49
N GLU A 49 -10.08 -4.62 6.84
CA GLU A 49 -10.47 -5.75 5.99
C GLU A 49 -10.94 -5.34 4.60
N GLU A 50 -11.62 -4.20 4.51
CA GLU A 50 -12.10 -3.72 3.23
C GLU A 50 -10.95 -3.43 2.27
N ASN A 51 -9.94 -2.73 2.77
CA ASN A 51 -8.79 -2.39 1.92
C ASN A 51 -7.92 -3.60 1.62
N ILE A 52 -7.82 -4.53 2.56
CA ILE A 52 -7.10 -5.76 2.30
C ILE A 52 -7.80 -6.57 1.21
N ALA A 53 -9.12 -6.58 1.20
CA ALA A 53 -9.86 -7.25 0.13
C ALA A 53 -9.59 -6.60 -1.22
N ILE A 54 -9.54 -5.27 -1.26
CA ILE A 54 -9.21 -4.57 -2.49
C ILE A 54 -7.80 -4.94 -2.96
N LEU A 55 -6.85 -4.92 -2.03
CA LEU A 55 -5.47 -5.26 -2.33
C LEU A 55 -5.35 -6.66 -2.93
N LYS A 56 -6.01 -7.62 -2.31
CA LYS A 56 -5.95 -9.00 -2.78
C LYS A 56 -6.56 -9.15 -4.16
N ARG A 57 -7.67 -8.45 -4.40
CA ARG A 57 -8.31 -8.51 -5.72
C ARG A 57 -7.41 -7.93 -6.80
N LEU A 58 -6.75 -6.80 -6.50
CA LEU A 58 -5.85 -6.20 -7.47
C LEU A 58 -4.71 -7.13 -7.84
N ALA A 59 -4.16 -7.84 -6.86
CA ALA A 59 -3.10 -8.79 -7.12
C ALA A 59 -3.62 -9.97 -7.93
N GLU A 60 -4.83 -10.44 -7.64
CA GLU A 60 -5.42 -11.53 -8.40
C GLU A 60 -5.65 -11.16 -9.86
N GLU A 61 -5.85 -9.88 -10.11
CA GLU A 61 -6.05 -9.39 -11.47
C GLU A 61 -4.73 -9.23 -12.22
N GLY A 62 -3.61 -9.58 -11.60
CA GLY A 62 -2.33 -9.57 -12.27
C GLY A 62 -1.50 -8.33 -12.02
N ASN A 63 -1.92 -7.47 -11.11
CA ASN A 63 -1.19 -6.23 -10.83
C ASN A 63 -0.15 -6.45 -9.75
N LYS A 64 0.88 -5.60 -9.78
CA LYS A 64 1.89 -5.59 -8.74
C LYS A 64 1.39 -4.71 -7.60
N VAL A 65 1.46 -5.21 -6.38
CA VAL A 65 1.03 -4.46 -5.20
C VAL A 65 2.21 -4.29 -4.26
N ILE A 66 2.40 -3.08 -3.77
CA ILE A 66 3.49 -2.75 -2.86
C ILE A 66 2.94 -1.90 -1.70
N ILE A 67 3.70 -1.84 -0.63
CA ILE A 67 3.42 -0.95 0.49
C ILE A 67 4.46 0.17 0.48
N VAL A 68 3.99 1.41 0.62
CA VAL A 68 4.87 2.56 0.79
C VAL A 68 4.43 3.27 2.07
N THR A 69 5.29 3.24 3.07
CA THR A 69 4.96 3.73 4.40
C THR A 69 5.95 4.81 4.83
N SER A 70 5.46 5.77 5.63
CA SER A 70 6.33 6.81 6.15
C SER A 70 7.16 6.35 7.34
N ARG A 71 6.97 5.12 7.80
CA ARG A 71 7.76 4.59 8.90
C ARG A 71 9.24 4.55 8.54
N SER A 72 10.07 4.49 9.57
CA SER A 72 11.50 4.28 9.41
C SER A 72 11.78 2.78 9.32
N LYS A 73 12.67 2.39 8.42
CA LYS A 73 13.07 1.00 8.31
C LYS A 73 13.76 0.53 9.59
N LEU A 74 14.42 1.45 10.30
CA LEU A 74 15.14 1.11 11.52
C LEU A 74 14.21 1.03 12.72
N LYS A 75 13.08 1.71 12.67
CA LYS A 75 12.13 1.72 13.78
C LYS A 75 10.75 1.41 13.25
N LYS A 76 10.57 0.17 12.84
CA LYS A 76 9.32 -0.28 12.24
C LYS A 76 8.22 -0.48 13.27
N LYS A 77 8.60 -0.85 14.47
CA LYS A 77 7.65 -1.18 15.53
C LYS A 77 7.25 0.09 16.25
N MET A 78 5.97 0.24 16.51
CA MET A 78 5.47 1.41 17.22
C MET A 78 5.52 1.16 18.71
N PRO A 79 5.58 2.21 19.53
CA PRO A 79 5.70 2.02 20.99
C PRO A 79 4.51 1.33 21.64
N TRP A 80 3.33 1.44 21.05
CA TRP A 80 2.11 0.86 21.59
C TRP A 80 1.86 -0.50 20.96
N ASP A 81 2.55 -1.47 21.31
CA ASP A 81 2.85 -2.46 20.34
C ASP A 81 2.18 -3.79 20.37
N ASN A 82 0.90 -3.79 20.11
CA ASN A 82 0.25 -4.97 19.58
C ASN A 82 0.19 -4.95 18.07
N ALA A 83 0.54 -3.82 17.48
CA ALA A 83 0.43 -3.65 16.03
C ALA A 83 1.58 -4.35 15.31
N PRO A 84 1.29 -5.04 14.21
CA PRO A 84 2.35 -5.68 13.45
C PRO A 84 3.17 -4.67 12.68
N THR A 85 4.41 -5.06 12.35
CA THR A 85 5.17 -4.33 11.35
C THR A 85 4.58 -4.65 9.98
N PRO A 86 4.92 -3.87 8.94
CA PRO A 86 4.44 -4.22 7.59
C PRO A 86 4.79 -5.66 7.20
N GLU A 87 6.02 -6.10 7.48
CA GLU A 87 6.42 -7.45 7.13
C GLU A 87 5.65 -8.49 7.90
N GLU A 88 5.38 -8.22 9.19
CA GLU A 88 4.59 -9.15 9.99
C GLU A 88 3.16 -9.23 9.47
N ALA A 89 2.59 -8.10 9.08
CA ALA A 89 1.23 -8.07 8.55
C ALA A 89 1.12 -8.84 7.25
N ILE A 90 2.13 -8.72 6.39
CA ILE A 90 2.15 -9.46 5.13
C ILE A 90 2.01 -10.96 5.41
N GLN A 91 2.74 -11.47 6.40
CA GLN A 91 2.66 -12.86 6.75
C GLN A 91 1.36 -13.20 7.45
N GLU A 92 0.98 -12.39 8.42
CA GLU A 92 -0.19 -12.69 9.24
C GLU A 92 -1.48 -12.69 8.44
N PHE A 93 -1.61 -11.73 7.52
CA PHE A 93 -2.84 -11.57 6.74
C PHE A 93 -2.74 -12.13 5.33
N ASN A 94 -1.63 -12.80 5.01
CA ASN A 94 -1.41 -13.37 3.68
C ASN A 94 -1.55 -12.32 2.58
N LEU A 95 -0.86 -11.20 2.73
CA LEU A 95 -0.97 -10.13 1.75
C LEU A 95 -0.05 -10.41 0.56
N PRO A 96 -0.57 -10.38 -0.67
CA PRO A 96 0.25 -10.59 -1.87
C PRO A 96 1.02 -9.30 -2.23
N VAL A 97 1.85 -8.83 -1.31
CA VAL A 97 2.63 -7.62 -1.46
C VAL A 97 4.04 -8.01 -1.81
N GLU A 98 4.59 -7.41 -2.88
CA GLU A 98 5.90 -7.79 -3.37
C GLU A 98 7.03 -7.11 -2.63
N GLU A 99 6.83 -5.85 -2.20
CA GLU A 99 7.87 -5.12 -1.50
C GLU A 99 7.29 -4.07 -0.59
N VAL A 100 8.07 -3.68 0.41
CA VAL A 100 7.73 -2.60 1.33
C VAL A 100 8.81 -1.52 1.22
N TYR A 101 8.38 -0.28 1.04
CA TYR A 101 9.29 0.86 0.93
C TYR A 101 9.03 1.82 2.09
N TYR A 102 10.10 2.33 2.68
CA TYR A 102 10.07 3.22 3.85
C TYR A 102 10.57 4.59 3.46
N THR A 103 9.81 5.64 3.75
CA THR A 103 10.20 7.00 3.36
C THR A 103 10.71 7.85 4.53
N PHE A 104 10.74 7.31 5.74
CA PHE A 104 11.32 7.99 6.90
C PHE A 104 10.66 9.34 7.19
N GLY A 105 9.36 9.41 7.00
CA GLY A 105 8.64 10.65 7.27
C GLY A 105 8.60 11.63 6.12
N ASP A 106 9.36 11.38 5.05
CA ASP A 106 9.29 12.21 3.86
C ASP A 106 8.01 11.94 3.10
N LEU A 107 7.55 12.92 2.32
CA LEU A 107 6.41 12.72 1.46
C LEU A 107 6.70 11.59 0.47
N LYS A 108 5.68 10.80 0.18
CA LYS A 108 5.84 9.60 -0.63
C LYS A 108 5.89 9.88 -2.12
N SER A 109 5.45 11.06 -2.55
CA SER A 109 5.23 11.33 -3.98
C SER A 109 6.46 11.04 -4.84
N ASP A 110 7.65 11.43 -4.38
CA ASP A 110 8.87 11.16 -5.16
C ASP A 110 9.13 9.67 -5.30
N LYS A 111 8.91 8.92 -4.22
CA LYS A 111 9.10 7.47 -4.27
C LYS A 111 8.06 6.83 -5.18
N LEU A 112 6.82 7.30 -5.12
CA LEU A 112 5.77 6.76 -5.98
C LEU A 112 6.09 6.99 -7.45
N LEU A 113 6.62 8.17 -7.79
CA LEU A 113 7.04 8.45 -9.17
C LEU A 113 8.19 7.55 -9.58
N GLU A 114 9.18 7.43 -8.72
CA GLU A 114 10.34 6.60 -8.99
C GLU A 114 9.94 5.15 -9.29
N LEU A 115 8.96 4.65 -8.55
CA LEU A 115 8.53 3.27 -8.67
C LEU A 115 7.51 3.05 -9.79
N GLY A 116 7.01 4.11 -10.38
CA GLY A 116 6.02 3.99 -11.46
C GLY A 116 4.64 3.59 -10.96
N VAL A 117 4.27 4.03 -9.77
CA VAL A 117 2.98 3.70 -9.19
C VAL A 117 1.85 4.36 -9.97
N SER A 118 0.82 3.59 -10.28
CA SER A 118 -0.36 4.08 -10.99
C SER A 118 -1.39 4.67 -10.05
N LYS A 119 -1.52 4.09 -8.86
CA LYS A 119 -2.57 4.49 -7.93
C LYS A 119 -2.14 4.16 -6.52
N HIS A 120 -2.40 5.08 -5.60
CA HIS A 120 -1.94 4.98 -4.22
C HIS A 120 -3.10 5.21 -3.25
N TRP A 121 -3.21 4.37 -2.24
CA TRP A 121 -4.20 4.51 -1.16
C TRP A 121 -3.53 5.01 0.10
N ASP A 122 -4.06 6.07 0.70
CA ASP A 122 -3.43 6.68 1.87
C ASP A 122 -4.50 7.35 2.75
N ASP A 123 -4.27 7.34 4.05
CA ASP A 123 -5.16 7.99 5.01
C ASP A 123 -4.79 9.44 5.28
N ASP A 124 -3.68 9.89 4.73
CA ASP A 124 -3.15 11.23 4.96
C ASP A 124 -3.48 12.12 3.77
N GLU A 125 -4.30 13.16 4.02
CA GLU A 125 -4.73 14.04 2.94
C GLU A 125 -3.56 14.75 2.27
N GLU A 126 -2.51 15.04 3.02
CA GLU A 126 -1.33 15.68 2.45
C GLU A 126 -0.62 14.76 1.47
N GLU A 127 -0.54 13.46 1.82
CA GLU A 127 0.06 12.50 0.91
C GLU A 127 -0.77 12.31 -0.36
N VAL A 128 -2.09 12.29 -0.19
CA VAL A 128 -2.98 12.17 -1.34
C VAL A 128 -2.82 13.37 -2.26
N ALA A 129 -2.79 14.56 -1.69
CA ALA A 129 -2.65 15.79 -2.49
C ALA A 129 -1.30 15.83 -3.20
N ALA A 130 -0.24 15.41 -2.52
CA ALA A 130 1.10 15.41 -3.13
C ALA A 130 1.18 14.40 -4.27
N ALA A 131 0.57 13.23 -4.10
CA ALA A 131 0.55 12.23 -5.16
C ALA A 131 -0.20 12.74 -6.38
N GLU A 132 -1.35 13.35 -6.16
CA GLU A 132 -2.14 13.89 -7.26
C GLU A 132 -1.42 15.03 -7.96
N ALA A 133 -0.74 15.88 -7.21
CA ALA A 133 0.04 16.95 -7.81
C ALA A 133 1.18 16.39 -8.66
N ALA A 134 1.65 15.21 -8.35
CA ALA A 134 2.70 14.53 -9.13
C ALA A 134 2.13 13.75 -10.31
N GLY A 135 0.81 13.75 -10.50
CA GLY A 135 0.18 13.05 -11.60
C GLY A 135 -0.18 11.61 -11.29
N ILE A 136 -0.17 11.22 -10.03
CA ILE A 136 -0.50 9.86 -9.62
C ILE A 136 -1.92 9.86 -9.04
N GLU A 137 -2.75 8.94 -9.51
CA GLU A 137 -4.08 8.79 -8.95
C GLU A 137 -3.98 8.36 -7.49
N ALA A 138 -4.74 8.99 -6.61
CA ALA A 138 -4.68 8.65 -5.18
C ALA A 138 -6.08 8.55 -4.60
N VAL A 139 -6.23 7.62 -3.67
CA VAL A 139 -7.49 7.38 -2.98
C VAL A 139 -7.30 7.75 -1.52
N PHE A 140 -8.11 8.67 -1.04
CA PHE A 140 -8.10 9.03 0.37
C PHE A 140 -8.87 7.97 1.17
N VAL A 141 -8.23 7.45 2.20
CA VAL A 141 -8.84 6.47 3.10
C VAL A 141 -9.19 7.18 4.40
N PRO A 142 -10.46 7.50 4.64
CA PRO A 142 -10.79 8.18 5.90
C PRO A 142 -10.53 7.27 7.09
N VAL A 143 -9.97 7.84 8.14
CA VAL A 143 -9.79 7.10 9.38
C VAL A 143 -11.13 6.96 10.05
N LYS A 144 -11.55 5.73 10.24
CA LYS A 144 -12.82 5.44 10.90
C LYS A 144 -12.59 5.13 12.34
N ASP A 145 -13.27 5.85 13.20
CA ASP A 145 -13.22 5.58 14.63
C ASP A 145 -14.46 4.80 15.00
N ASP A 146 -14.44 3.52 14.68
CA ASP A 146 -15.60 2.68 14.88
C ASP A 146 -15.89 2.41 16.34
N VAL A 147 -14.93 2.64 17.19
CA VAL A 147 -15.09 2.36 18.60
C VAL A 147 -16.07 3.31 19.23
N THR A 148 -16.20 4.49 18.67
CA THR A 148 -17.10 5.51 19.20
C THR A 148 -18.54 5.31 18.76
N THR A 149 -18.80 4.40 17.89
CA THR A 149 -20.14 4.20 17.36
C THR A 149 -20.89 3.10 18.09
#